data_edd739f847faa2a3c1f31531e3500699
#
_entry.id   edd739f847faa2a3c1f31531e3500699
#
_cell.length_a   1.000
_cell.length_b   1.000
_cell.length_c   1.000
_cell.angle_alpha   90.00
_cell.angle_beta   90.00
_cell.angle_gamma   90.00
#
_symmetry.space_group_name_H-M   'P 1'
#
loop_
_entity.id
_entity.type
_entity.pdbx_description
1 polymer ?
#
loop_
_entity_poly.entity_id
_entity_poly.type
_entity_poly.pdbx_seq_one_letter_code
_entity_poly.pdbx_strand_id
1 'polypeptide(L)'
;VRMTRTTDTRPNLLQRAPTCDASCDLFVSLHVDALPRTRRDYRSVTGFSTLIIGEENSADAARVAQTENEALRFESEQDQDLAGGPLAFILRDLQMNEYLRESARAGALMQAHLEPAHPGVNRGVKQRNDLAVLNTGRRPGVLVEMGYGSSPSDAKFLASKSGQQKIARALADAVVDYLLEFEWKSGARAAGPSR
;
A
#
# COMPACT_ATOMS: atom_id res chain seq x y z
N VAL A 1 6.76 7.79 12.49
CA VAL A 1 5.62 7.10 11.87
C VAL A 1 4.34 7.81 12.31
N ARG A 2 3.46 8.13 11.35
CA ARG A 2 2.09 8.60 11.60
C ARG A 2 1.13 7.47 11.30
N MET A 3 0.16 7.26 12.16
CA MET A 3 -0.89 6.27 11.95
C MET A 3 -2.20 6.98 11.61
N THR A 4 -2.95 6.45 10.65
CA THR A 4 -4.28 6.97 10.29
C THR A 4 -5.32 6.75 11.41
N ARG A 5 -5.06 5.77 12.29
CA ARG A 5 -5.86 5.53 13.51
C ARG A 5 -5.03 4.82 14.57
N THR A 6 -5.36 5.04 15.83
CA THR A 6 -4.75 4.38 17.02
C THR A 6 -5.80 3.69 17.90
N THR A 7 -7.07 3.77 17.52
CA THR A 7 -8.22 3.16 18.20
C THR A 7 -9.10 2.45 17.18
N ASP A 8 -10.12 1.73 17.63
CA ASP A 8 -11.10 1.07 16.74
C ASP A 8 -12.09 2.10 16.16
N THR A 9 -11.58 2.94 15.28
CA THR A 9 -12.33 3.93 14.52
C THR A 9 -12.21 3.61 13.02
N ARG A 10 -13.14 4.13 12.23
CA ARG A 10 -13.12 4.02 10.78
C ARG A 10 -12.77 5.38 10.16
N PRO A 11 -11.49 5.68 9.87
CA PRO A 11 -11.14 6.87 9.11
C PRO A 11 -11.73 6.80 7.71
N ASN A 12 -12.18 7.94 7.22
CA ASN A 12 -12.63 8.13 5.86
C ASN A 12 -11.54 7.66 4.86
N LEU A 13 -11.92 6.90 3.83
CA LEU A 13 -10.98 6.28 2.90
C LEU A 13 -10.13 7.33 2.18
N LEU A 14 -10.78 8.38 1.68
CA LEU A 14 -10.13 9.45 0.90
C LEU A 14 -9.24 10.36 1.76
N GLN A 15 -9.41 10.34 3.08
CA GLN A 15 -8.60 11.13 4.03
C GLN A 15 -7.39 10.36 4.57
N ARG A 16 -7.26 9.05 4.30
CA ARG A 16 -6.16 8.24 4.84
C ARG A 16 -4.81 8.64 4.25
N ALA A 17 -4.67 8.64 2.93
CA ALA A 17 -3.42 9.04 2.30
C ALA A 17 -3.05 10.51 2.52
N PRO A 18 -3.99 11.49 2.54
CA PRO A 18 -3.67 12.88 2.89
C PRO A 18 -3.13 13.10 4.31
N THR A 19 -3.27 12.14 5.25
CA THR A 19 -2.55 12.22 6.53
C THR A 19 -1.04 12.18 6.36
N CYS A 20 -0.57 11.67 5.23
CA CYS A 20 0.81 11.72 4.78
C CYS A 20 1.04 13.04 4.03
N ASP A 21 1.26 14.12 4.76
CA ASP A 21 1.53 15.47 4.22
C ASP A 21 2.98 15.64 3.70
N ALA A 22 3.40 16.88 3.50
CA ALA A 22 4.76 17.21 3.03
C ALA A 22 5.90 16.66 3.90
N SER A 23 5.62 16.23 5.13
CA SER A 23 6.61 15.66 6.05
C SER A 23 6.70 14.12 5.99
N CYS A 24 5.94 13.48 5.12
CA CYS A 24 6.01 12.03 4.88
C CYS A 24 6.74 11.73 3.56
N ASP A 25 7.47 10.64 3.53
CA ASP A 25 8.19 10.14 2.36
C ASP A 25 7.50 8.93 1.71
N LEU A 26 6.68 8.21 2.47
CA LEU A 26 5.97 7.01 2.02
C LEU A 26 4.64 6.84 2.74
N PHE A 27 3.59 6.51 1.99
CA PHE A 27 2.31 6.04 2.54
C PHE A 27 2.21 4.52 2.40
N VAL A 28 1.93 3.82 3.51
CA VAL A 28 1.75 2.36 3.53
C VAL A 28 0.36 2.01 4.03
N SER A 29 -0.44 1.38 3.17
CA SER A 29 -1.75 0.83 3.52
C SER A 29 -1.62 -0.67 3.76
N LEU A 30 -2.07 -1.15 4.93
CA LEU A 30 -1.94 -2.56 5.33
C LEU A 30 -3.30 -3.24 5.27
N HIS A 31 -3.39 -4.32 4.50
CA HIS A 31 -4.63 -5.04 4.21
C HIS A 31 -4.49 -6.56 4.36
N VAL A 32 -5.61 -7.22 4.48
CA VAL A 32 -5.77 -8.68 4.41
C VAL A 32 -6.86 -8.96 3.39
N ASP A 33 -6.49 -9.51 2.24
CA ASP A 33 -7.41 -9.82 1.16
C ASP A 33 -8.36 -10.97 1.52
N ALA A 34 -9.50 -11.04 0.85
CA ALA A 34 -10.44 -12.15 0.96
C ALA A 34 -11.13 -12.43 -0.37
N LEU A 35 -11.14 -13.69 -0.79
CA LEU A 35 -11.87 -14.08 -1.98
C LEU A 35 -13.36 -14.26 -1.70
N PRO A 36 -14.26 -13.98 -2.66
CA PRO A 36 -15.66 -14.27 -2.57
C PRO A 36 -15.91 -15.77 -2.39
N ARG A 37 -16.83 -16.13 -1.51
CA ARG A 37 -17.19 -17.54 -1.24
C ARG A 37 -17.71 -18.30 -2.46
N THR A 38 -18.15 -17.59 -3.49
CA THR A 38 -18.62 -18.15 -4.77
C THR A 38 -17.50 -18.69 -5.65
N ARG A 39 -16.25 -18.31 -5.38
CA ARG A 39 -15.09 -18.83 -6.14
C ARG A 39 -14.75 -20.25 -5.72
N ARG A 40 -14.42 -21.11 -6.70
CA ARG A 40 -13.99 -22.50 -6.44
C ARG A 40 -12.70 -22.58 -5.64
N ASP A 41 -11.78 -21.64 -5.84
CA ASP A 41 -10.48 -21.54 -5.20
C ASP A 41 -10.50 -20.68 -3.91
N TYR A 42 -11.70 -20.31 -3.43
CA TYR A 42 -11.94 -19.44 -2.28
C TYR A 42 -11.02 -19.69 -1.08
N ARG A 43 -10.73 -20.95 -0.76
CA ARG A 43 -9.92 -21.32 0.42
C ARG A 43 -8.50 -21.75 0.10
N SER A 44 -8.16 -21.92 -1.17
CA SER A 44 -6.86 -22.47 -1.59
C SER A 44 -5.86 -21.39 -2.03
N VAL A 45 -6.33 -20.18 -2.32
CA VAL A 45 -5.44 -19.05 -2.66
C VAL A 45 -4.75 -18.54 -1.41
N THR A 46 -3.43 -18.48 -1.44
CA THR A 46 -2.57 -18.04 -0.33
C THR A 46 -1.55 -17.02 -0.80
N GLY A 47 -0.89 -16.36 0.15
CA GLY A 47 0.27 -15.54 -0.11
C GLY A 47 -0.02 -14.04 0.00
N PHE A 48 0.91 -13.25 -0.46
CA PHE A 48 0.92 -11.80 -0.28
C PHE A 48 1.24 -11.09 -1.59
N SER A 49 0.78 -9.84 -1.71
CA SER A 49 1.07 -8.97 -2.86
C SER A 49 1.16 -7.52 -2.42
N THR A 50 1.78 -6.69 -3.24
CA THR A 50 1.76 -5.23 -3.04
C THR A 50 1.15 -4.57 -4.26
N LEU A 51 0.20 -3.65 -4.03
CA LEU A 51 -0.40 -2.86 -5.08
C LEU A 51 0.15 -1.43 -5.03
N ILE A 52 0.36 -0.87 -6.22
CA ILE A 52 0.81 0.53 -6.42
C ILE A 52 -0.06 1.18 -7.49
N ILE A 53 -0.01 2.49 -7.58
CA ILE A 53 -0.60 3.22 -8.70
C ILE A 53 0.14 2.85 -9.99
N GLY A 54 -0.60 2.64 -11.09
CA GLY A 54 -0.05 2.34 -12.40
C GLY A 54 -1.12 1.79 -13.35
N GLU A 55 -0.74 1.51 -14.59
CA GLU A 55 -1.68 1.18 -15.68
C GLU A 55 -1.88 -0.33 -15.93
N GLU A 56 -1.19 -1.20 -15.23
CA GLU A 56 -1.35 -2.64 -15.42
C GLU A 56 -2.75 -3.11 -14.97
N ASN A 57 -3.40 -3.92 -15.80
CA ASN A 57 -4.77 -4.41 -15.61
C ASN A 57 -4.84 -5.93 -15.41
N SER A 58 -4.27 -6.45 -14.32
CA SER A 58 -4.55 -7.85 -13.97
C SER A 58 -5.95 -7.99 -13.35
N ALA A 59 -6.66 -9.09 -13.67
CA ALA A 59 -8.00 -9.36 -13.13
C ALA A 59 -8.00 -9.46 -11.59
N ASP A 60 -6.91 -9.94 -10.99
CA ASP A 60 -6.79 -10.04 -9.54
C ASP A 60 -6.59 -8.67 -8.90
N ALA A 61 -5.75 -7.80 -9.49
CA ALA A 61 -5.59 -6.42 -9.03
C ALA A 61 -6.89 -5.61 -9.18
N ALA A 62 -7.67 -5.83 -10.27
CA ALA A 62 -8.98 -5.21 -10.47
C ALA A 62 -9.97 -5.62 -9.36
N ARG A 63 -10.01 -6.89 -8.99
CA ARG A 63 -10.85 -7.39 -7.89
C ARG A 63 -10.47 -6.74 -6.57
N VAL A 64 -9.19 -6.67 -6.24
CA VAL A 64 -8.73 -6.01 -5.00
C VAL A 64 -9.17 -4.54 -4.99
N ALA A 65 -8.90 -3.80 -6.08
CA ALA A 65 -9.30 -2.40 -6.17
C ALA A 65 -10.82 -2.22 -5.99
N GLN A 66 -11.64 -3.09 -6.59
CA GLN A 66 -13.09 -3.06 -6.41
C GLN A 66 -13.48 -3.26 -4.95
N THR A 67 -12.90 -4.26 -4.27
CA THR A 67 -13.18 -4.56 -2.86
C THR A 67 -12.79 -3.38 -1.95
N GLU A 68 -11.60 -2.83 -2.16
CA GLU A 68 -11.11 -1.71 -1.35
C GLU A 68 -11.90 -0.41 -1.60
N ASN A 69 -12.30 -0.16 -2.84
CA ASN A 69 -13.11 0.99 -3.20
C ASN A 69 -14.58 0.88 -2.73
N GLU A 70 -15.06 -0.29 -2.36
CA GLU A 70 -16.41 -0.42 -1.77
C GLU A 70 -16.60 0.45 -0.52
N ALA A 71 -15.52 0.77 0.17
CA ALA A 71 -15.55 1.70 1.30
C ALA A 71 -16.02 3.10 0.92
N LEU A 72 -15.87 3.54 -0.35
CA LEU A 72 -16.35 4.84 -0.85
C LEU A 72 -17.87 5.02 -0.72
N ARG A 73 -18.64 3.93 -0.68
CA ARG A 73 -20.12 3.99 -0.50
C ARG A 73 -20.55 4.63 0.82
N PHE A 74 -19.62 4.76 1.75
CA PHE A 74 -19.86 5.32 3.07
C PHE A 74 -19.25 6.73 3.23
N GLU A 75 -18.69 7.28 2.14
CA GLU A 75 -18.12 8.63 2.10
C GLU A 75 -19.17 9.65 1.68
N SER A 76 -19.08 10.88 2.21
CA SER A 76 -19.96 11.98 1.77
C SER A 76 -19.56 12.50 0.38
N GLU A 77 -20.50 13.08 -0.36
CA GLU A 77 -20.21 13.70 -1.68
C GLU A 77 -19.14 14.80 -1.59
N GLN A 78 -19.08 15.54 -0.47
CA GLN A 78 -18.08 16.59 -0.25
C GLN A 78 -16.64 16.04 -0.12
N ASP A 79 -16.46 14.79 0.30
CA ASP A 79 -15.15 14.16 0.37
C ASP A 79 -14.67 13.65 -1.00
N GLN A 80 -15.58 13.50 -1.97
CA GLN A 80 -15.25 13.04 -3.32
C GLN A 80 -14.70 14.15 -4.23
N ASP A 81 -14.96 15.43 -3.93
CA ASP A 81 -14.50 16.60 -4.70
C ASP A 81 -13.00 16.94 -4.55
N LEU A 82 -12.26 16.19 -3.73
CA LEU A 82 -10.83 16.39 -3.55
C LEU A 82 -9.97 16.00 -4.78
N ALA A 83 -10.60 15.59 -5.89
CA ALA A 83 -9.91 15.12 -7.10
C ALA A 83 -9.29 16.21 -7.98
N GLY A 84 -9.47 17.50 -7.71
CA GLY A 84 -8.77 18.65 -8.30
C GLY A 84 -8.96 18.87 -9.82
N GLY A 85 -9.06 20.12 -10.25
CA GLY A 85 -9.34 20.54 -11.64
C GLY A 85 -8.14 20.40 -12.62
N PRO A 86 -8.33 20.79 -13.91
CA PRO A 86 -7.44 20.47 -15.04
C PRO A 86 -5.99 20.99 -14.94
N LEU A 87 -5.74 22.07 -14.23
CA LEU A 87 -4.38 22.65 -14.07
C LEU A 87 -3.50 21.83 -13.10
N ALA A 88 -4.16 21.11 -12.16
CA ALA A 88 -3.50 20.16 -11.28
C ALA A 88 -2.94 18.93 -12.04
N PHE A 89 -3.47 18.66 -13.24
CA PHE A 89 -3.13 17.50 -14.05
C PHE A 89 -1.71 17.58 -14.65
N ILE A 90 -1.27 18.75 -15.10
CA ILE A 90 0.04 18.92 -15.79
C ILE A 90 1.21 18.90 -14.80
N LEU A 91 1.07 19.52 -13.63
CA LEU A 91 2.07 19.44 -12.56
C LEU A 91 2.08 18.05 -11.90
N ARG A 92 0.95 17.31 -11.96
CA ARG A 92 0.87 15.91 -11.57
C ARG A 92 1.73 14.99 -12.43
N ASP A 93 1.90 15.25 -13.72
CA ASP A 93 2.48 14.28 -14.65
C ASP A 93 3.96 14.02 -14.38
N LEU A 94 4.76 15.05 -14.11
CA LEU A 94 6.18 14.89 -13.79
C LEU A 94 6.41 14.35 -12.36
N GLN A 95 5.66 14.85 -11.38
CA GLN A 95 5.71 14.34 -10.00
C GLN A 95 5.11 12.93 -9.90
N MET A 96 4.07 12.63 -10.70
CA MET A 96 3.44 11.32 -10.74
C MET A 96 4.44 10.26 -11.20
N ASN A 97 5.22 10.51 -12.25
CA ASN A 97 6.23 9.57 -12.74
C ASN A 97 7.29 9.24 -11.68
N GLU A 98 7.70 10.21 -10.88
CA GLU A 98 8.61 9.98 -9.77
C GLU A 98 7.94 9.18 -8.65
N TYR A 99 6.73 9.54 -8.25
CA TYR A 99 5.98 8.79 -7.24
C TYR A 99 5.68 7.34 -7.67
N LEU A 100 5.42 7.11 -8.96
CA LEU A 100 5.24 5.76 -9.50
C LEU A 100 6.53 4.93 -9.38
N ARG A 101 7.67 5.51 -9.73
CA ARG A 101 8.98 4.84 -9.60
C ARG A 101 9.31 4.53 -8.15
N GLU A 102 9.10 5.49 -7.25
CA GLU A 102 9.36 5.31 -5.82
C GLU A 102 8.37 4.33 -5.19
N SER A 103 7.10 4.36 -5.58
CA SER A 103 6.11 3.36 -5.16
C SER A 103 6.49 1.95 -5.65
N ALA A 104 6.94 1.81 -6.88
CA ALA A 104 7.41 0.54 -7.43
C ALA A 104 8.64 0.01 -6.67
N ARG A 105 9.59 0.90 -6.32
CA ARG A 105 10.74 0.53 -5.50
C ARG A 105 10.35 0.10 -4.10
N ALA A 106 9.48 0.87 -3.42
CA ALA A 106 8.95 0.50 -2.12
C ALA A 106 8.21 -0.85 -2.18
N GLY A 107 7.36 -1.04 -3.18
CA GLY A 107 6.65 -2.30 -3.39
C GLY A 107 7.57 -3.49 -3.60
N ALA A 108 8.65 -3.34 -4.36
CA ALA A 108 9.65 -4.38 -4.56
C ALA A 108 10.37 -4.76 -3.26
N LEU A 109 10.72 -3.77 -2.43
CA LEU A 109 11.30 -4.01 -1.11
C LEU A 109 10.32 -4.71 -0.16
N MET A 110 9.03 -4.29 -0.15
CA MET A 110 8.00 -5.00 0.63
C MET A 110 7.93 -6.48 0.26
N GLN A 111 7.92 -6.81 -1.05
CA GLN A 111 7.90 -8.20 -1.51
C GLN A 111 9.16 -8.96 -1.10
N ALA A 112 10.35 -8.38 -1.26
CA ALA A 112 11.62 -9.02 -0.93
C ALA A 112 11.73 -9.36 0.56
N HIS A 113 11.28 -8.45 1.44
CA HIS A 113 11.31 -8.69 2.89
C HIS A 113 10.19 -9.63 3.38
N LEU A 114 9.01 -9.60 2.73
CA LEU A 114 7.92 -10.50 3.08
C LEU A 114 8.19 -11.95 2.64
N GLU A 115 8.94 -12.19 1.58
CA GLU A 115 9.18 -13.51 1.01
C GLU A 115 9.77 -14.52 2.02
N PRO A 116 10.83 -14.22 2.78
CA PRO A 116 11.34 -15.12 3.81
C PRO A 116 10.47 -15.16 5.09
N ALA A 117 9.57 -14.18 5.27
CA ALA A 117 8.76 -14.04 6.48
C ALA A 117 7.40 -14.72 6.39
N HIS A 118 6.83 -14.84 5.17
CA HIS A 118 5.48 -15.34 4.91
C HIS A 118 5.51 -16.78 4.34
N PRO A 119 4.71 -17.73 4.88
CA PRO A 119 4.71 -19.11 4.38
C PRO A 119 3.97 -19.30 3.05
N GLY A 120 3.19 -18.33 2.61
CA GLY A 120 2.42 -18.39 1.37
C GLY A 120 3.17 -17.85 0.16
N VAL A 121 2.50 -17.83 -0.99
CA VAL A 121 3.08 -17.48 -2.29
C VAL A 121 3.34 -15.98 -2.39
N ASN A 122 4.53 -15.60 -2.84
CA ASN A 122 4.82 -14.23 -3.28
C ASN A 122 4.11 -13.98 -4.63
N ARG A 123 3.13 -13.04 -4.64
CA ARG A 123 2.33 -12.69 -5.80
C ARG A 123 2.81 -11.42 -6.49
N GLY A 124 3.94 -10.89 -6.06
CA GLY A 124 4.61 -9.74 -6.68
C GLY A 124 3.95 -8.39 -6.43
N VAL A 125 4.50 -7.40 -7.11
CA VAL A 125 3.95 -6.04 -7.18
C VAL A 125 2.96 -5.97 -8.34
N LYS A 126 1.79 -5.38 -8.09
CA LYS A 126 0.72 -5.19 -9.09
C LYS A 126 0.39 -3.71 -9.22
N GLN A 127 -0.02 -3.29 -10.40
CA GLN A 127 -0.36 -1.89 -10.68
C GLN A 127 -1.87 -1.71 -10.89
N ARG A 128 -2.40 -0.60 -10.39
CA ARG A 128 -3.79 -0.17 -10.61
C ARG A 128 -3.92 1.34 -10.57
N ASN A 129 -4.70 1.89 -11.46
CA ASN A 129 -4.98 3.33 -11.51
C ASN A 129 -6.23 3.76 -10.74
N ASP A 130 -7.04 2.83 -10.27
CA ASP A 130 -8.34 3.05 -9.63
C ASP A 130 -8.38 2.71 -8.13
N LEU A 131 -7.23 2.57 -7.47
CA LEU A 131 -7.15 2.43 -6.00
C LEU A 131 -7.36 3.78 -5.31
N ALA A 132 -8.58 4.02 -4.86
CA ALA A 132 -8.98 5.31 -4.26
C ALA A 132 -8.07 5.73 -3.10
N VAL A 133 -7.68 4.80 -2.23
CA VAL A 133 -6.82 5.09 -1.07
C VAL A 133 -5.43 5.59 -1.46
N LEU A 134 -4.88 5.17 -2.59
CA LEU A 134 -3.59 5.64 -3.09
C LEU A 134 -3.71 6.87 -4.00
N ASN A 135 -4.82 7.00 -4.73
CA ASN A 135 -5.03 8.10 -5.67
C ASN A 135 -5.13 9.49 -5.02
N THR A 136 -5.55 9.55 -3.77
CA THR A 136 -5.63 10.81 -3.00
C THR A 136 -4.29 11.22 -2.39
N GLY A 137 -3.29 10.35 -2.40
CA GLY A 137 -1.94 10.61 -1.91
C GLY A 137 -1.14 11.48 -2.87
N ARG A 138 -0.38 12.42 -2.32
CA ARG A 138 0.62 13.22 -3.06
C ARG A 138 2.04 12.80 -2.70
N ARG A 139 2.24 11.50 -2.49
CA ARG A 139 3.49 10.86 -2.08
C ARG A 139 3.56 9.46 -2.67
N PRO A 140 4.75 8.84 -2.74
CA PRO A 140 4.86 7.43 -3.01
C PRO A 140 3.96 6.64 -2.06
N GLY A 141 3.24 5.65 -2.57
CA GLY A 141 2.30 4.88 -1.79
C GLY A 141 2.19 3.44 -2.23
N VAL A 142 2.03 2.56 -1.27
CA VAL A 142 1.84 1.12 -1.47
C VAL A 142 0.65 0.62 -0.65
N LEU A 143 -0.09 -0.34 -1.21
CA LEU A 143 -1.08 -1.14 -0.48
C LEU A 143 -0.56 -2.57 -0.41
N VAL A 144 -0.33 -3.06 0.80
CA VAL A 144 0.24 -4.40 1.04
C VAL A 144 -0.86 -5.34 1.49
N GLU A 145 -1.17 -6.32 0.66
CA GLU A 145 -1.99 -7.47 1.02
C GLU A 145 -1.13 -8.51 1.73
N MET A 146 -1.23 -8.57 3.05
CA MET A 146 -0.38 -9.40 3.91
C MET A 146 -0.79 -10.88 3.93
N GLY A 147 -1.82 -11.27 3.21
CA GLY A 147 -2.34 -12.63 3.11
C GLY A 147 -3.83 -12.65 2.79
N TYR A 148 -4.39 -13.85 2.67
CA TYR A 148 -5.81 -14.06 2.39
C TYR A 148 -6.55 -14.54 3.66
N GLY A 149 -7.45 -13.69 4.21
CA GLY A 149 -8.33 -14.05 5.30
C GLY A 149 -9.29 -15.20 4.97
N SER A 150 -9.58 -15.41 3.68
CA SER A 150 -10.35 -16.55 3.18
C SER A 150 -9.58 -17.88 3.21
N SER A 151 -8.25 -17.84 3.23
CA SER A 151 -7.39 -19.03 3.31
C SER A 151 -7.17 -19.47 4.76
N PRO A 152 -7.46 -20.72 5.13
CA PRO A 152 -7.22 -21.20 6.49
C PRO A 152 -5.75 -21.12 6.92
N SER A 153 -4.82 -21.34 6.01
CA SER A 153 -3.37 -21.25 6.29
C SER A 153 -2.92 -19.83 6.58
N ASP A 154 -3.29 -18.89 5.70
CA ASP A 154 -2.93 -17.48 5.88
C ASP A 154 -3.64 -16.88 7.10
N ALA A 155 -4.95 -17.16 7.27
CA ALA A 155 -5.71 -16.69 8.43
C ALA A 155 -5.08 -17.17 9.75
N LYS A 156 -4.67 -18.45 9.82
CA LYS A 156 -3.97 -19.00 11.00
C LYS A 156 -2.63 -18.31 11.24
N PHE A 157 -1.86 -18.08 10.18
CA PHE A 157 -0.57 -17.40 10.27
C PHE A 157 -0.73 -15.95 10.74
N LEU A 158 -1.61 -15.18 10.10
CA LEU A 158 -1.89 -13.78 10.40
C LEU A 158 -2.51 -13.58 11.80
N ALA A 159 -3.30 -14.52 12.30
CA ALA A 159 -3.85 -14.49 13.64
C ALA A 159 -2.83 -14.88 14.73
N SER A 160 -1.71 -15.50 14.38
CA SER A 160 -0.69 -15.91 15.35
C SER A 160 0.23 -14.75 15.73
N LYS A 161 0.60 -14.66 17.00
CA LYS A 161 1.57 -13.65 17.50
C LYS A 161 2.89 -13.71 16.73
N SER A 162 3.38 -14.91 16.44
CA SER A 162 4.63 -15.10 15.67
C SER A 162 4.49 -14.61 14.23
N GLY A 163 3.35 -14.90 13.54
CA GLY A 163 3.08 -14.41 12.18
C GLY A 163 3.01 -12.89 12.13
N GLN A 164 2.28 -12.28 13.06
CA GLN A 164 2.19 -10.82 13.17
C GLN A 164 3.56 -10.18 13.38
N GLN A 165 4.38 -10.72 14.27
CA GLN A 165 5.74 -10.20 14.51
C GLN A 165 6.64 -10.34 13.29
N LYS A 166 6.58 -11.48 12.56
CA LYS A 166 7.36 -11.68 11.33
C LYS A 166 6.97 -10.68 10.24
N ILE A 167 5.66 -10.51 9.99
CA ILE A 167 5.16 -9.53 9.01
C ILE A 167 5.56 -8.11 9.41
N ALA A 168 5.32 -7.72 10.66
CA ALA A 168 5.64 -6.39 11.14
C ALA A 168 7.12 -6.07 11.02
N ARG A 169 7.99 -7.04 11.34
CA ARG A 169 9.45 -6.90 11.18
C ARG A 169 9.83 -6.74 9.72
N ALA A 170 9.35 -7.63 8.85
CA ALA A 170 9.62 -7.58 7.42
C ALA A 170 9.22 -6.25 6.80
N LEU A 171 8.02 -5.77 7.11
CA LEU A 171 7.54 -4.47 6.61
C LEU A 171 8.33 -3.29 7.18
N ALA A 172 8.71 -3.33 8.45
CA ALA A 172 9.54 -2.28 9.06
C ALA A 172 10.94 -2.23 8.40
N ASP A 173 11.58 -3.38 8.20
CA ASP A 173 12.88 -3.47 7.55
C ASP A 173 12.79 -2.99 6.08
N ALA A 174 11.74 -3.33 5.34
CA ALA A 174 11.49 -2.83 3.98
C ALA A 174 11.33 -1.30 3.93
N VAL A 175 10.59 -0.72 4.89
CA VAL A 175 10.44 0.74 5.00
C VAL A 175 11.77 1.41 5.29
N VAL A 176 12.56 0.85 6.22
CA VAL A 176 13.90 1.40 6.55
C VAL A 176 14.81 1.39 5.33
N ASP A 177 14.88 0.26 4.61
CA ASP A 177 15.70 0.15 3.40
C ASP A 177 15.25 1.14 2.33
N TYR A 178 13.93 1.29 2.12
CA TYR A 178 13.38 2.29 1.21
C TYR A 178 13.80 3.72 1.60
N LEU A 179 13.65 4.09 2.86
CA LEU A 179 13.97 5.45 3.33
C LEU A 179 15.47 5.75 3.22
N LEU A 180 16.34 4.77 3.51
CA LEU A 180 17.79 4.92 3.32
C LEU A 180 18.16 5.13 1.85
N GLU A 181 17.53 4.41 0.93
CA GLU A 181 17.73 4.63 -0.51
C GLU A 181 17.21 6.00 -0.97
N PHE A 182 16.04 6.40 -0.47
CA PHE A 182 15.41 7.67 -0.79
C PHE A 182 16.27 8.86 -0.31
N GLU A 183 16.75 8.81 0.94
CA GLU A 183 17.67 9.81 1.49
C GLU A 183 18.97 9.92 0.67
N TRP A 184 19.51 8.79 0.25
CA TRP A 184 20.72 8.77 -0.58
C TRP A 184 20.51 9.42 -1.95
N LYS A 185 19.38 9.13 -2.62
CA LYS A 185 19.01 9.70 -3.91
C LYS A 185 18.72 11.20 -3.82
N SER A 186 18.04 11.64 -2.76
CA SER A 186 17.68 13.05 -2.55
C SER A 186 18.84 13.95 -2.09
N GLY A 187 20.01 13.37 -1.85
CA GLY A 187 21.20 14.11 -1.36
C GLY A 187 21.11 14.54 0.11
N ALA A 188 20.06 14.13 0.83
CA ALA A 188 19.86 14.52 2.23
C ALA A 188 21.03 14.09 3.16
N ARG A 189 21.79 13.07 2.78
CA ARG A 189 22.98 12.62 3.50
C ARG A 189 24.26 13.44 3.21
N ALA A 190 24.25 14.33 2.20
CA ALA A 190 25.40 15.19 1.91
C ALA A 190 25.57 16.34 2.91
N ALA A 191 24.57 16.62 3.73
CA ALA A 191 24.60 17.61 4.81
C ALA A 191 24.80 16.92 6.18
N GLY A 192 25.93 16.26 6.37
CA GLY A 192 26.37 15.84 7.70
C GLY A 192 26.57 17.07 8.59
N PRO A 193 26.36 16.97 9.92
CA PRO A 193 26.51 18.12 10.79
C PRO A 193 27.92 18.68 10.65
N SER A 194 28.03 19.94 10.24
CA SER A 194 29.25 20.73 10.35
C SER A 194 29.68 20.73 11.82
N ARG A 195 30.84 20.14 12.09
CA ARG A 195 31.47 20.18 13.42
C ARG A 195 31.82 21.60 13.79
#